data_a931aeac00ad2dcc7c83eb58cfe05c16
#
_entry.id   a931aeac00ad2dcc7c83eb58cfe05c16
#
_cell.length_a   1.000
_cell.length_b   1.000
_cell.length_c   1.000
_cell.angle_alpha   90.00
_cell.angle_beta   90.00
_cell.angle_gamma   90.00
#
_symmetry.space_group_name_H-M   'P 1'
#
loop_
_entity.id
_entity.type
_entity.pdbx_description
1 polymer ?
#
loop_
_entity_poly.entity_id
_entity_poly.type
_entity_poly.pdbx_seq_one_letter_code
_entity_poly.pdbx_strand_id
1 'polypeptide(L)'
;AGVLGIIILLAGFYSWRGRITIDAGPSGKTIERFGTIDRFAHWLMAGSFVILAVTGLNLLYGRYTLLPLIGPEAFTAFTIAGKYAHNYLSFAFMAGLALSFFLWVRHNIPSKIDIEWLKAGGGIFKKGVHPPARKFNAGQKIIFWVVMLGGLSVSLSGIALLFPFQTAMFAKTFGLLNMVGFDLPTALTAMQEQQLNQLWHGIVALVLMSIIVAHIYIGSVGME
;
A
#
# COMPACT_ATOMS: atom_id res chain seq x y z
N ALA A 1 -1.30 8.78 13.56
CA ALA A 1 0.10 8.74 14.03
C ALA A 1 1.04 8.05 13.02
N GLY A 2 0.71 6.87 12.47
CA GLY A 2 1.62 6.09 11.60
C GLY A 2 2.09 6.82 10.35
N VAL A 3 1.18 7.35 9.54
CA VAL A 3 1.50 8.06 8.29
C VAL A 3 2.35 9.31 8.54
N LEU A 4 2.00 10.10 9.56
CA LEU A 4 2.81 11.27 9.93
C LEU A 4 4.18 10.87 10.48
N GLY A 5 4.25 9.79 11.26
CA GLY A 5 5.51 9.25 11.78
C GLY A 5 6.46 8.84 10.66
N ILE A 6 5.98 8.16 9.61
CA ILE A 6 6.82 7.77 8.47
C ILE A 6 7.32 9.00 7.70
N ILE A 7 6.49 10.03 7.51
CA ILE A 7 6.92 11.28 6.84
C ILE A 7 8.07 11.94 7.62
N ILE A 8 7.94 12.04 8.96
CA ILE A 8 8.98 12.62 9.82
C ILE A 8 10.27 11.79 9.75
N LEU A 9 10.17 10.46 9.81
CA LEU A 9 11.31 9.55 9.69
C LEU A 9 12.01 9.69 8.34
N LEU A 10 11.27 9.78 7.24
CA LEU A 10 11.83 9.95 5.91
C LEU A 10 12.49 11.32 5.73
N ALA A 11 11.89 12.39 6.27
CA ALA A 11 12.49 13.72 6.28
C ALA A 11 13.79 13.75 7.10
N GLY A 12 13.79 13.13 8.28
CA GLY A 12 14.98 12.98 9.11
C GLY A 12 16.07 12.14 8.40
N PHE A 13 15.68 11.04 7.76
CA PHE A 13 16.60 10.21 6.98
C PHE A 13 17.21 10.99 5.82
N TYR A 14 16.39 11.74 5.06
CA TYR A 14 16.88 12.58 3.96
C TYR A 14 17.83 13.66 4.46
N SER A 15 17.55 14.31 5.57
CA SER A 15 18.42 15.33 6.17
C SER A 15 19.75 14.75 6.63
N TRP A 16 19.76 13.50 7.10
CA TRP A 16 20.99 12.80 7.54
C TRP A 16 21.77 12.21 6.38
N ARG A 17 21.13 11.50 5.46
CA ARG A 17 21.80 10.70 4.43
C ARG A 17 21.90 11.43 3.09
N GLY A 18 21.00 12.37 2.80
CA GLY A 18 20.81 12.98 1.50
C GLY A 18 20.25 12.01 0.46
N ARG A 19 20.26 12.43 -0.80
CA ARG A 19 19.91 11.58 -1.93
C ARG A 19 20.99 10.50 -2.15
N ILE A 20 20.53 9.27 -2.38
CA ILE A 20 21.41 8.15 -2.73
C ILE A 20 21.66 8.19 -4.24
N THR A 21 22.89 8.42 -4.65
CA THR A 21 23.31 8.58 -6.04
C THR A 21 24.14 7.38 -6.51
N ILE A 22 24.21 7.19 -7.82
CA ILE A 22 25.09 6.22 -8.46
C ILE A 22 26.50 6.81 -8.53
N ASP A 23 27.50 6.17 -7.92
CA ASP A 23 28.88 6.71 -7.81
C ASP A 23 29.51 6.99 -9.19
N ALA A 24 29.24 6.15 -10.19
CA ALA A 24 29.74 6.31 -11.56
C ALA A 24 28.92 7.31 -12.43
N GLY A 25 27.82 7.83 -11.89
CA GLY A 25 26.88 8.66 -12.65
C GLY A 25 26.11 7.88 -13.72
N PRO A 26 25.23 8.57 -14.49
CA PRO A 26 24.47 7.94 -15.58
C PRO A 26 25.38 7.45 -16.70
N SER A 27 25.14 6.23 -17.22
CA SER A 27 25.95 5.63 -18.29
C SER A 27 25.73 6.28 -19.67
N GLY A 28 24.77 7.20 -19.80
CA GLY A 28 24.33 7.76 -21.07
C GLY A 28 23.52 6.80 -21.96
N LYS A 29 23.37 5.54 -21.54
CA LYS A 29 22.54 4.54 -22.24
C LYS A 29 21.22 4.36 -21.52
N THR A 30 20.13 4.43 -22.24
CA THR A 30 18.78 4.15 -21.74
C THR A 30 18.34 2.76 -22.14
N ILE A 31 17.68 2.05 -21.23
CA ILE A 31 17.03 0.76 -21.48
C ILE A 31 15.57 0.84 -21.07
N GLU A 32 14.68 0.23 -21.85
CA GLU A 32 13.29 0.12 -21.45
C GLU A 32 13.15 -0.97 -20.37
N ARG A 33 12.95 -0.55 -19.12
CA ARG A 33 12.76 -1.45 -17.99
C ARG A 33 11.32 -1.90 -17.84
N PHE A 34 10.37 -1.04 -18.19
CA PHE A 34 8.93 -1.26 -18.09
C PHE A 34 8.24 -0.84 -19.38
N GLY A 35 7.55 -1.78 -20.02
CA GLY A 35 6.75 -1.54 -21.21
C GLY A 35 5.50 -0.70 -20.91
N THR A 36 4.76 -0.35 -21.96
CA THR A 36 3.54 0.47 -21.84
C THR A 36 2.49 -0.15 -20.93
N ILE A 37 2.30 -1.47 -21.01
CA ILE A 37 1.32 -2.20 -20.19
C ILE A 37 1.76 -2.23 -18.71
N ASP A 38 3.07 -2.39 -18.44
CA ASP A 38 3.60 -2.32 -17.08
C ASP A 38 3.32 -0.96 -16.44
N ARG A 39 3.56 0.13 -17.20
CA ARG A 39 3.30 1.49 -16.73
C ARG A 39 1.81 1.76 -16.55
N PHE A 40 0.97 1.29 -17.47
CA PHE A 40 -0.49 1.42 -17.34
C PHE A 40 -1.00 0.71 -16.08
N ALA A 41 -0.61 -0.54 -15.85
CA ALA A 41 -1.01 -1.31 -14.66
C ALA A 41 -0.58 -0.61 -13.36
N HIS A 42 0.68 -0.12 -13.32
CA HIS A 42 1.18 0.64 -12.18
C HIS A 42 0.36 1.90 -11.92
N TRP A 43 0.15 2.74 -12.95
CA TRP A 43 -0.55 4.02 -12.75
C TRP A 43 -2.04 3.86 -12.51
N LEU A 44 -2.68 2.82 -13.05
CA LEU A 44 -4.06 2.48 -12.71
C LEU A 44 -4.18 2.14 -11.22
N MET A 45 -3.28 1.28 -10.70
CA MET A 45 -3.25 0.91 -9.30
C MET A 45 -2.85 2.09 -8.40
N ALA A 46 -1.76 2.79 -8.73
CA ALA A 46 -1.22 3.86 -7.91
C ALA A 46 -2.13 5.11 -7.88
N GLY A 47 -2.67 5.53 -9.02
CA GLY A 47 -3.57 6.67 -9.11
C GLY A 47 -4.88 6.44 -8.35
N SER A 48 -5.49 5.26 -8.55
CA SER A 48 -6.68 4.90 -7.76
C SER A 48 -6.36 4.80 -6.27
N PHE A 49 -5.21 4.20 -5.88
CA PHE A 49 -4.80 4.11 -4.48
C PHE A 49 -4.67 5.49 -3.81
N VAL A 50 -4.06 6.47 -4.49
CA VAL A 50 -3.92 7.82 -3.92
C VAL A 50 -5.28 8.46 -3.65
N ILE A 51 -6.23 8.34 -4.59
CA ILE A 51 -7.59 8.87 -4.39
C ILE A 51 -8.31 8.10 -3.27
N LEU A 52 -8.18 6.78 -3.22
CA LEU A 52 -8.73 5.95 -2.15
C LEU A 52 -8.12 6.30 -0.78
N ALA A 53 -6.83 6.60 -0.71
CA ALA A 53 -6.17 7.04 0.52
C ALA A 53 -6.70 8.38 1.01
N VAL A 54 -6.81 9.39 0.14
CA VAL A 54 -7.33 10.71 0.49
C VAL A 54 -8.79 10.62 0.94
N THR A 55 -9.63 9.93 0.18
CA THR A 55 -11.05 9.77 0.51
C THR A 55 -11.25 8.92 1.76
N GLY A 56 -10.46 7.86 1.95
CA GLY A 56 -10.46 7.03 3.15
C GLY A 56 -10.02 7.80 4.41
N LEU A 57 -8.99 8.62 4.32
CA LEU A 57 -8.57 9.50 5.42
C LEU A 57 -9.66 10.51 5.78
N ASN A 58 -10.38 11.05 4.78
CA ASN A 58 -11.51 11.91 5.05
C ASN A 58 -12.64 11.16 5.78
N LEU A 59 -12.96 9.93 5.38
CA LEU A 59 -13.97 9.11 6.05
C LEU A 59 -13.59 8.77 7.50
N LEU A 60 -12.30 8.57 7.80
CA LEU A 60 -11.81 8.24 9.14
C LEU A 60 -11.66 9.48 10.04
N TYR A 61 -11.09 10.56 9.52
CA TYR A 61 -10.62 11.68 10.32
C TYR A 61 -11.19 13.02 9.90
N GLY A 62 -11.88 13.12 8.75
CA GLY A 62 -12.37 14.39 8.17
C GLY A 62 -13.22 15.22 9.12
N ARG A 63 -14.04 14.56 9.96
CA ARG A 63 -14.84 15.24 10.98
C ARG A 63 -14.00 16.06 11.97
N TYR A 64 -12.80 15.57 12.28
CA TYR A 64 -11.92 16.23 13.27
C TYR A 64 -10.92 17.18 12.63
N THR A 65 -10.61 16.98 11.35
CA THR A 65 -9.56 17.74 10.65
C THR A 65 -10.12 18.73 9.65
N LEU A 66 -11.00 18.27 8.75
CA LEU A 66 -11.49 19.06 7.61
C LEU A 66 -12.76 19.85 7.94
N LEU A 67 -13.73 19.23 8.65
CA LEU A 67 -14.99 19.90 9.02
C LEU A 67 -14.78 21.25 9.73
N PRO A 68 -13.87 21.39 10.72
CA PRO A 68 -13.63 22.69 11.36
C PRO A 68 -13.06 23.77 10.44
N LEU A 69 -12.43 23.36 9.34
CA LEU A 69 -11.76 24.27 8.39
C LEU A 69 -12.68 24.78 7.29
N ILE A 70 -13.55 23.91 6.75
CA ILE A 70 -14.37 24.23 5.57
C ILE A 70 -15.87 24.36 5.87
N GLY A 71 -16.29 24.08 7.11
CA GLY A 71 -17.69 24.13 7.53
C GLY A 71 -18.54 22.93 7.09
N PRO A 72 -19.77 22.81 7.64
CA PRO A 72 -20.58 21.59 7.49
C PRO A 72 -21.08 21.35 6.07
N GLU A 73 -21.44 22.39 5.33
CA GLU A 73 -21.98 22.24 3.96
C GLU A 73 -20.92 21.73 3.00
N ALA A 74 -19.75 22.40 2.93
CA ALA A 74 -18.64 22.01 2.06
C ALA A 74 -18.09 20.65 2.47
N PHE A 75 -17.97 20.37 3.77
CA PHE A 75 -17.54 19.08 4.28
C PHE A 75 -18.50 17.94 3.87
N THR A 76 -19.80 18.15 3.97
CA THR A 76 -20.81 17.17 3.56
C THR A 76 -20.72 16.88 2.07
N ALA A 77 -20.67 17.92 1.23
CA ALA A 77 -20.53 17.75 -0.22
C ALA A 77 -19.25 16.99 -0.59
N PHE A 78 -18.12 17.38 0.00
CA PHE A 78 -16.84 16.72 -0.21
C PHE A 78 -16.85 15.25 0.25
N THR A 79 -17.47 14.96 1.40
CA THR A 79 -17.52 13.59 1.94
C THR A 79 -18.43 12.69 1.11
N ILE A 80 -19.55 13.19 0.61
CA ILE A 80 -20.45 12.46 -0.29
C ILE A 80 -19.72 12.13 -1.60
N ALA A 81 -19.12 13.13 -2.25
CA ALA A 81 -18.34 12.92 -3.47
C ALA A 81 -17.19 11.96 -3.24
N GLY A 82 -16.46 12.13 -2.13
CA GLY A 82 -15.36 11.23 -1.72
C GLY A 82 -15.83 9.80 -1.49
N LYS A 83 -16.99 9.57 -0.89
CA LYS A 83 -17.57 8.22 -0.72
C LYS A 83 -17.87 7.56 -2.06
N TYR A 84 -18.46 8.28 -3.01
CA TYR A 84 -18.67 7.74 -4.35
C TYR A 84 -17.35 7.43 -5.05
N ALA A 85 -16.39 8.35 -5.03
CA ALA A 85 -15.06 8.13 -5.60
C ALA A 85 -14.39 6.89 -4.97
N HIS A 86 -14.45 6.76 -3.64
CA HIS A 86 -13.89 5.61 -2.91
C HIS A 86 -14.51 4.30 -3.37
N ASN A 87 -15.83 4.24 -3.44
CA ASN A 87 -16.55 3.02 -3.82
C ASN A 87 -16.28 2.60 -5.27
N TYR A 88 -16.29 3.54 -6.23
CA TYR A 88 -16.11 3.19 -7.65
C TYR A 88 -14.65 2.98 -8.03
N LEU A 89 -13.73 3.80 -7.54
CA LEU A 89 -12.30 3.65 -7.84
C LEU A 89 -11.65 2.46 -7.15
N SER A 90 -12.30 1.87 -6.13
CA SER A 90 -11.86 0.60 -5.56
C SER A 90 -11.80 -0.52 -6.61
N PHE A 91 -12.72 -0.55 -7.57
CA PHE A 91 -12.69 -1.54 -8.66
C PHE A 91 -11.53 -1.29 -9.64
N ALA A 92 -11.19 -0.02 -9.91
CA ALA A 92 -10.00 0.32 -10.70
C ALA A 92 -8.71 -0.09 -9.99
N PHE A 93 -8.64 0.12 -8.66
CA PHE A 93 -7.54 -0.36 -7.84
C PHE A 93 -7.41 -1.88 -7.89
N MET A 94 -8.49 -2.63 -7.71
CA MET A 94 -8.51 -4.10 -7.78
C MET A 94 -8.07 -4.62 -9.15
N ALA A 95 -8.52 -3.98 -10.23
CA ALA A 95 -8.09 -4.32 -11.59
C ALA A 95 -6.60 -4.06 -11.79
N GLY A 96 -6.09 -2.89 -11.34
CA GLY A 96 -4.67 -2.55 -11.38
C GLY A 96 -3.82 -3.51 -10.54
N LEU A 97 -4.31 -3.93 -9.37
CA LEU A 97 -3.66 -4.90 -8.49
C LEU A 97 -3.52 -6.26 -9.19
N ALA A 98 -4.61 -6.76 -9.77
CA ALA A 98 -4.62 -8.03 -10.51
C ALA A 98 -3.68 -7.99 -11.73
N LEU A 99 -3.74 -6.93 -12.54
CA LEU A 99 -2.84 -6.75 -13.68
C LEU A 99 -1.38 -6.74 -13.23
N SER A 100 -1.03 -5.96 -12.20
CA SER A 100 0.33 -5.88 -11.67
C SER A 100 0.80 -7.23 -11.12
N PHE A 101 -0.09 -8.00 -10.49
CA PHE A 101 0.23 -9.36 -10.04
C PHE A 101 0.65 -10.25 -11.20
N PHE A 102 -0.19 -10.39 -12.23
CA PHE A 102 0.09 -11.29 -13.36
C PHE A 102 1.32 -10.84 -14.18
N LEU A 103 1.54 -9.52 -14.33
CA LEU A 103 2.71 -9.01 -15.06
C LEU A 103 4.02 -9.25 -14.32
N TRP A 104 4.02 -9.17 -12.98
CA TRP A 104 5.28 -9.06 -12.24
C TRP A 104 5.55 -10.18 -11.25
N VAL A 105 4.59 -11.06 -10.93
CA VAL A 105 4.77 -12.11 -9.92
C VAL A 105 6.00 -12.97 -10.19
N ARG A 106 6.25 -13.37 -11.44
CA ARG A 106 7.40 -14.20 -11.83
C ARG A 106 8.76 -13.53 -11.56
N HIS A 107 8.79 -12.19 -11.59
CA HIS A 107 10.00 -11.41 -11.35
C HIS A 107 10.20 -11.09 -9.86
N ASN A 108 9.18 -11.28 -9.05
CA ASN A 108 9.15 -10.98 -7.62
C ASN A 108 9.26 -12.23 -6.74
N ILE A 109 9.50 -13.42 -7.33
CA ILE A 109 9.80 -14.63 -6.56
C ILE A 109 11.17 -14.43 -5.87
N PRO A 110 11.26 -14.69 -4.54
CA PRO A 110 12.51 -14.58 -3.80
C PRO A 110 13.61 -15.48 -4.35
N SER A 111 14.86 -15.02 -4.28
CA SER A 111 16.02 -15.73 -4.79
C SER A 111 17.24 -15.52 -3.87
N LYS A 112 18.30 -16.31 -4.02
CA LYS A 112 19.51 -16.22 -3.18
C LYS A 112 20.15 -14.83 -3.22
N ILE A 113 20.14 -14.16 -4.37
CA ILE A 113 20.69 -12.80 -4.54
C ILE A 113 19.97 -11.76 -3.66
N ASP A 114 18.70 -11.99 -3.32
CA ASP A 114 17.93 -11.09 -2.43
C ASP A 114 18.47 -11.14 -1.01
N ILE A 115 19.00 -12.30 -0.58
CA ILE A 115 19.62 -12.45 0.75
C ILE A 115 20.91 -11.63 0.82
N GLU A 116 21.73 -11.63 -0.24
CA GLU A 116 22.94 -10.82 -0.33
C GLU A 116 22.60 -9.33 -0.30
N TRP A 117 21.57 -8.93 -1.04
CA TRP A 117 21.07 -7.57 -1.04
C TRP A 117 20.60 -7.12 0.35
N LEU A 118 19.85 -7.95 1.07
CA LEU A 118 19.38 -7.67 2.42
C LEU A 118 20.53 -7.59 3.43
N LYS A 119 21.52 -8.50 3.35
CA LYS A 119 22.73 -8.46 4.21
C LYS A 119 23.54 -7.18 4.02
N ALA A 120 23.58 -6.63 2.82
CA ALA A 120 24.21 -5.36 2.51
C ALA A 120 23.34 -4.13 2.89
N GLY A 121 22.14 -4.35 3.46
CA GLY A 121 21.20 -3.28 3.77
C GLY A 121 20.74 -2.50 2.54
N GLY A 122 20.74 -3.14 1.36
CA GLY A 122 20.38 -2.51 0.09
C GLY A 122 21.31 -1.39 -0.38
N GLY A 123 22.47 -1.21 0.27
CA GLY A 123 23.34 -0.05 0.02
C GLY A 123 22.81 1.28 0.57
N ILE A 124 21.67 1.26 1.29
CA ILE A 124 21.00 2.47 1.76
C ILE A 124 21.81 3.21 2.84
N PHE A 125 22.45 2.46 3.75
CA PHE A 125 23.15 3.00 4.92
C PHE A 125 24.64 3.34 4.68
N LYS A 126 25.27 2.72 3.67
CA LYS A 126 26.71 2.88 3.39
C LYS A 126 26.91 3.43 1.98
N LYS A 127 27.77 4.48 1.85
CA LYS A 127 28.20 4.97 0.52
C LYS A 127 29.09 3.93 -0.17
N GLY A 128 29.02 3.86 -1.50
CA GLY A 128 29.84 2.95 -2.30
C GLY A 128 29.43 1.47 -2.24
N VAL A 129 28.32 1.13 -1.59
CA VAL A 129 27.81 -0.24 -1.52
C VAL A 129 26.63 -0.41 -2.47
N HIS A 130 26.83 -1.14 -3.57
CA HIS A 130 25.83 -1.41 -4.60
C HIS A 130 25.61 -2.92 -4.73
N PRO A 131 24.76 -3.52 -3.87
CA PRO A 131 24.53 -4.96 -3.93
C PRO A 131 23.85 -5.37 -5.23
N PRO A 132 24.16 -6.57 -5.76
CA PRO A 132 23.63 -7.02 -7.03
C PRO A 132 22.11 -7.20 -6.95
N ALA A 133 21.40 -6.89 -8.05
CA ALA A 133 19.97 -7.06 -8.18
C ALA A 133 19.59 -7.54 -9.58
N ARG A 134 18.45 -8.24 -9.70
CA ARG A 134 17.80 -8.54 -11.00
C ARG A 134 16.87 -7.39 -11.39
N LYS A 135 15.85 -7.66 -12.24
CA LYS A 135 14.82 -6.67 -12.65
C LYS A 135 14.24 -5.93 -11.42
N PHE A 136 14.02 -6.65 -10.31
CA PHE A 136 13.62 -6.09 -9.02
C PHE A 136 14.64 -6.50 -7.94
N ASN A 137 15.04 -5.57 -7.10
CA ASN A 137 15.84 -5.83 -5.91
C ASN A 137 14.96 -6.36 -4.76
N ALA A 138 15.58 -6.84 -3.68
CA ALA A 138 14.84 -7.43 -2.55
C ALA A 138 13.86 -6.45 -1.90
N GLY A 139 14.22 -5.17 -1.78
CA GLY A 139 13.33 -4.13 -1.25
C GLY A 139 12.08 -3.94 -2.12
N GLN A 140 12.24 -3.91 -3.44
CA GLN A 140 11.13 -3.83 -4.39
C GLN A 140 10.24 -5.09 -4.34
N LYS A 141 10.82 -6.27 -4.16
CA LYS A 141 10.06 -7.53 -3.98
C LYS A 141 9.25 -7.51 -2.68
N ILE A 142 9.82 -7.01 -1.58
CA ILE A 142 9.09 -6.85 -0.32
C ILE A 142 7.89 -5.91 -0.54
N ILE A 143 8.09 -4.76 -1.15
CA ILE A 143 7.00 -3.81 -1.46
C ILE A 143 5.95 -4.47 -2.35
N PHE A 144 6.36 -5.21 -3.38
CA PHE A 144 5.42 -5.94 -4.25
C PHE A 144 4.53 -6.88 -3.44
N TRP A 145 5.10 -7.75 -2.61
CA TRP A 145 4.30 -8.70 -1.84
C TRP A 145 3.44 -8.04 -0.77
N VAL A 146 3.94 -7.00 -0.13
CA VAL A 146 3.13 -6.22 0.84
C VAL A 146 1.96 -5.54 0.15
N VAL A 147 2.16 -4.94 -1.03
CA VAL A 147 1.08 -4.32 -1.80
C VAL A 147 0.09 -5.37 -2.33
N MET A 148 0.57 -6.52 -2.81
CA MET A 148 -0.33 -7.58 -3.30
C MET A 148 -1.18 -8.17 -2.17
N LEU A 149 -0.57 -8.57 -1.06
CA LEU A 149 -1.29 -9.17 0.07
C LEU A 149 -2.15 -8.15 0.82
N GLY A 150 -1.60 -6.99 1.12
CA GLY A 150 -2.34 -5.91 1.78
C GLY A 150 -3.43 -5.34 0.88
N GLY A 151 -3.15 -5.16 -0.41
CA GLY A 151 -4.13 -4.73 -1.41
C GLY A 151 -5.28 -5.72 -1.58
N LEU A 152 -4.99 -7.03 -1.61
CA LEU A 152 -6.03 -8.07 -1.59
C LEU A 152 -6.85 -8.00 -0.31
N SER A 153 -6.20 -7.84 0.84
CA SER A 153 -6.87 -7.76 2.15
C SER A 153 -7.81 -6.56 2.26
N VAL A 154 -7.38 -5.35 1.83
CA VAL A 154 -8.28 -4.18 1.82
C VAL A 154 -9.37 -4.30 0.77
N SER A 155 -9.12 -4.97 -0.35
CA SER A 155 -10.13 -5.24 -1.37
C SER A 155 -11.24 -6.14 -0.84
N LEU A 156 -10.88 -7.24 -0.18
CA LEU A 156 -11.85 -8.17 0.41
C LEU A 156 -12.68 -7.50 1.52
N SER A 157 -12.04 -6.81 2.45
CA SER A 157 -12.75 -6.07 3.50
C SER A 157 -13.57 -4.91 2.94
N GLY A 158 -13.08 -4.23 1.89
CA GLY A 158 -13.82 -3.20 1.18
C GLY A 158 -15.09 -3.71 0.50
N ILE A 159 -15.04 -4.89 -0.14
CA ILE A 159 -16.22 -5.57 -0.70
C ILE A 159 -17.20 -5.90 0.43
N ALA A 160 -16.73 -6.42 1.56
CA ALA A 160 -17.58 -6.72 2.71
C ALA A 160 -18.26 -5.46 3.29
N LEU A 161 -17.60 -4.31 3.23
CA LEU A 161 -18.17 -3.02 3.64
C LEU A 161 -19.13 -2.43 2.60
N LEU A 162 -18.87 -2.69 1.31
CA LEU A 162 -19.74 -2.23 0.22
C LEU A 162 -21.07 -3.01 0.15
N PHE A 163 -21.02 -4.30 0.50
CA PHE A 163 -22.17 -5.20 0.56
C PHE A 163 -22.41 -5.70 2.00
N PRO A 164 -22.88 -4.80 2.89
CA PRO A 164 -23.03 -5.12 4.30
C PRO A 164 -24.01 -6.27 4.52
N PHE A 165 -23.73 -7.09 5.51
CA PHE A 165 -24.55 -8.22 5.94
C PHE A 165 -24.63 -9.41 4.96
N GLN A 166 -23.93 -9.34 3.82
CA GLN A 166 -23.91 -10.44 2.83
C GLN A 166 -22.70 -11.37 3.01
N THR A 167 -21.71 -10.95 3.78
CA THR A 167 -20.48 -11.71 3.99
C THR A 167 -20.24 -11.95 5.47
N ALA A 168 -19.78 -13.16 5.82
CA ALA A 168 -19.30 -13.52 7.15
C ALA A 168 -17.78 -13.78 7.09
N MET A 169 -17.01 -12.76 6.71
CA MET A 169 -15.60 -12.91 6.41
C MET A 169 -14.78 -13.23 7.66
N PHE A 170 -15.05 -12.53 8.77
CA PHE A 170 -14.32 -12.76 10.02
C PHE A 170 -14.70 -14.06 10.70
N ALA A 171 -15.97 -14.41 10.78
CA ALA A 171 -16.39 -15.70 11.35
C ALA A 171 -15.76 -16.88 10.60
N LYS A 172 -15.70 -16.84 9.27
CA LYS A 172 -15.04 -17.86 8.44
C LYS A 172 -13.52 -17.88 8.65
N THR A 173 -12.89 -16.71 8.68
CA THR A 173 -11.44 -16.60 8.93
C THR A 173 -11.07 -17.10 10.31
N PHE A 174 -11.86 -16.78 11.34
CA PHE A 174 -11.67 -17.27 12.69
C PHE A 174 -11.85 -18.79 12.78
N GLY A 175 -12.85 -19.34 12.07
CA GLY A 175 -13.01 -20.79 11.95
C GLY A 175 -11.78 -21.48 11.35
N LEU A 176 -11.17 -20.91 10.31
CA LEU A 176 -9.92 -21.44 9.74
C LEU A 176 -8.74 -21.32 10.71
N LEU A 177 -8.62 -20.21 11.43
CA LEU A 177 -7.56 -20.04 12.44
C LEU A 177 -7.73 -21.01 13.61
N ASN A 178 -8.97 -21.30 14.02
CA ASN A 178 -9.25 -22.28 15.08
C ASN A 178 -8.80 -23.70 14.68
N MET A 179 -8.79 -24.04 13.39
CA MET A 179 -8.25 -25.34 12.93
C MET A 179 -6.75 -25.50 13.18
N VAL A 180 -6.02 -24.40 13.36
CA VAL A 180 -4.57 -24.41 13.64
C VAL A 180 -4.24 -24.01 15.08
N GLY A 181 -5.22 -24.08 15.99
CA GLY A 181 -5.02 -23.97 17.44
C GLY A 181 -5.36 -22.61 18.06
N PHE A 182 -6.02 -21.71 17.34
CA PHE A 182 -6.59 -20.49 17.94
C PHE A 182 -7.96 -20.81 18.57
N ASP A 183 -8.43 -19.95 19.46
CA ASP A 183 -9.76 -20.02 20.08
C ASP A 183 -10.47 -18.67 19.88
N LEU A 184 -10.94 -18.43 18.67
CA LEU A 184 -11.57 -17.17 18.26
C LEU A 184 -13.08 -17.37 18.10
N PRO A 185 -13.90 -16.34 18.39
CA PRO A 185 -15.36 -16.44 18.31
C PRO A 185 -15.80 -16.56 16.84
N THR A 186 -16.50 -17.65 16.52
CA THR A 186 -17.04 -17.89 15.17
C THR A 186 -18.53 -17.52 15.05
N ALA A 187 -19.23 -17.37 16.17
CA ALA A 187 -20.62 -16.92 16.22
C ALA A 187 -20.68 -15.39 16.34
N LEU A 188 -20.39 -14.69 15.24
CA LEU A 188 -20.44 -13.23 15.19
C LEU A 188 -21.81 -12.74 14.68
N THR A 189 -22.34 -11.69 15.33
CA THR A 189 -23.50 -10.98 14.79
C THR A 189 -23.10 -10.19 13.54
N ALA A 190 -24.08 -9.87 12.69
CA ALA A 190 -23.84 -9.08 11.48
C ALA A 190 -23.19 -7.71 11.78
N MET A 191 -23.51 -7.09 12.91
CA MET A 191 -22.90 -5.84 13.36
C MET A 191 -21.43 -6.02 13.76
N GLN A 192 -21.10 -7.11 14.49
CA GLN A 192 -19.72 -7.43 14.85
C GLN A 192 -18.86 -7.69 13.60
N GLU A 193 -19.39 -8.42 12.62
CA GLU A 193 -18.70 -8.61 11.32
C GLU A 193 -18.38 -7.26 10.67
N GLN A 194 -19.34 -6.34 10.61
CA GLN A 194 -19.11 -5.01 10.03
C GLN A 194 -18.09 -4.18 10.81
N GLN A 195 -18.14 -4.20 12.14
CA GLN A 195 -17.16 -3.49 12.97
C GLN A 195 -15.75 -4.04 12.77
N LEU A 196 -15.58 -5.35 12.70
CA LEU A 196 -14.29 -5.99 12.43
C LEU A 196 -13.79 -5.65 11.01
N ASN A 197 -14.67 -5.67 10.01
CA ASN A 197 -14.33 -5.25 8.65
C ASN A 197 -13.86 -3.79 8.58
N GLN A 198 -14.55 -2.87 9.24
CA GLN A 198 -14.16 -1.45 9.31
C GLN A 198 -12.80 -1.27 9.97
N LEU A 199 -12.61 -1.90 11.13
CA LEU A 199 -11.36 -1.82 11.88
C LEU A 199 -10.20 -2.38 11.06
N TRP A 200 -10.35 -3.57 10.50
CA TRP A 200 -9.33 -4.24 9.70
C TRP A 200 -8.99 -3.45 8.44
N HIS A 201 -10.00 -3.02 7.69
CA HIS A 201 -9.83 -2.19 6.49
C HIS A 201 -9.04 -0.91 6.81
N GLY A 202 -9.40 -0.21 7.86
CA GLY A 202 -8.71 1.01 8.30
C GLY A 202 -7.26 0.76 8.72
N ILE A 203 -6.99 -0.28 9.50
CA ILE A 203 -5.64 -0.63 9.94
C ILE A 203 -4.76 -0.96 8.74
N VAL A 204 -5.19 -1.89 7.88
CA VAL A 204 -4.40 -2.32 6.73
C VAL A 204 -4.20 -1.17 5.74
N ALA A 205 -5.23 -0.34 5.52
CA ALA A 205 -5.11 0.86 4.68
C ALA A 205 -4.07 1.84 5.22
N LEU A 206 -4.05 2.14 6.52
CA LEU A 206 -3.06 3.03 7.13
C LEU A 206 -1.63 2.47 7.06
N VAL A 207 -1.47 1.16 7.21
CA VAL A 207 -0.17 0.48 7.01
C VAL A 207 0.28 0.59 5.56
N LEU A 208 -0.60 0.29 4.61
CA LEU A 208 -0.29 0.44 3.17
C LEU A 208 0.06 1.89 2.82
N MET A 209 -0.71 2.88 3.29
CA MET A 209 -0.39 4.29 3.06
C MET A 209 1.01 4.64 3.57
N SER A 210 1.39 4.16 4.74
CA SER A 210 2.71 4.41 5.33
C SER A 210 3.83 3.82 4.46
N ILE A 211 3.64 2.61 3.96
CA ILE A 211 4.61 1.93 3.07
C ILE A 211 4.68 2.60 1.70
N ILE A 212 3.53 3.00 1.15
CA ILE A 212 3.49 3.70 -0.15
C ILE A 212 4.12 5.08 -0.07
N VAL A 213 3.99 5.81 1.02
CA VAL A 213 4.73 7.07 1.25
C VAL A 213 6.25 6.82 1.18
N ALA A 214 6.75 5.77 1.83
CA ALA A 214 8.16 5.39 1.73
C ALA A 214 8.54 4.97 0.30
N HIS A 215 7.67 4.23 -0.40
CA HIS A 215 7.88 3.85 -1.80
C HIS A 215 7.97 5.07 -2.73
N ILE A 216 7.07 6.04 -2.57
CA ILE A 216 7.11 7.30 -3.35
C ILE A 216 8.41 8.06 -3.06
N TYR A 217 8.81 8.16 -1.79
CA TYR A 217 10.07 8.80 -1.41
C TYR A 217 11.28 8.17 -2.11
N ILE A 218 11.39 6.83 -2.06
CA ILE A 218 12.51 6.11 -2.69
C ILE A 218 12.48 6.29 -4.21
N GLY A 219 11.31 6.22 -4.84
CA GLY A 219 11.15 6.33 -6.29
C GLY A 219 11.20 7.75 -6.85
N SER A 220 11.33 8.77 -5.99
CA SER A 220 11.33 10.18 -6.42
C SER A 220 12.56 10.95 -5.94
N VAL A 221 12.61 11.30 -4.66
CA VAL A 221 13.64 12.20 -4.11
C VAL A 221 14.77 11.48 -3.38
N GLY A 222 14.52 10.27 -2.90
CA GLY A 222 15.44 9.54 -2.02
C GLY A 222 16.58 8.83 -2.74
N MET A 223 16.34 8.34 -3.97
CA MET A 223 17.31 7.57 -4.76
C MET A 223 17.32 8.00 -6.23
N GLU A 224 18.49 7.78 -6.89
CA GLU A 224 18.69 7.97 -8.32
C GLU A 224 18.39 6.72 -9.12
#